data_7a9a0bd7f512891e96895e167596c8c8
#
_entry.id   7a9a0bd7f512891e96895e167596c8c8
#
_cell.length_a   1.000
_cell.length_b   1.000
_cell.length_c   1.000
_cell.angle_alpha   90.00
_cell.angle_beta   90.00
_cell.angle_gamma   90.00
#
_symmetry.space_group_name_H-M   'P 1'
#
loop_
_entity.id
_entity.type
_entity.pdbx_description
1 polymer ?
#
loop_
_entity_poly.entity_id
_entity_poly.type
_entity_poly.pdbx_seq_one_letter_code
_entity_poly.pdbx_strand_id
1 'polypeptide(L)'
;MLVLGLAVSAVVGLFEGVVKELPLIVCFQSLILGMAGNVGTQSLAVTVRAISDDELEGAKKSFGFIFKETRVALLNGFLIGLVSFIVVGAYLALLGGHSEALSFSTSACVGAALCFAMMISGFTGAAIPMFFEKIGIDPAVASGPLITTVNDLMAVVSYYGLAWLLLINFSF
;
A
#
# COMPACT_ATOMS: atom_id res chain seq x y z
N MET A 1 -6.84 -9.75 16.01
CA MET A 1 -6.47 -10.21 14.65
C MET A 1 -7.70 -10.57 13.81
N LEU A 2 -8.58 -11.48 14.26
CA LEU A 2 -9.74 -11.94 13.48
C LEU A 2 -10.68 -10.78 13.08
N VAL A 3 -11.04 -9.89 14.01
CA VAL A 3 -11.91 -8.72 13.75
C VAL A 3 -11.28 -7.78 12.71
N LEU A 4 -9.98 -7.55 12.81
CA LEU A 4 -9.24 -6.71 11.85
C LEU A 4 -9.21 -7.34 10.45
N GLY A 5 -8.99 -8.66 10.38
CA GLY A 5 -9.07 -9.39 9.10
C GLY A 5 -10.47 -9.37 8.49
N LEU A 6 -11.53 -9.47 9.33
CA LEU A 6 -12.91 -9.31 8.85
C LEU A 6 -13.20 -7.91 8.32
N ALA A 7 -12.62 -6.87 8.92
CA ALA A 7 -12.75 -5.50 8.41
C ALA A 7 -12.14 -5.36 7.00
N VAL A 8 -10.93 -5.91 6.78
CA VAL A 8 -10.31 -5.94 5.44
C VAL A 8 -11.18 -6.71 4.46
N SER A 9 -11.67 -7.89 4.84
CA SER A 9 -12.55 -8.71 3.99
C SER A 9 -13.86 -7.99 3.64
N ALA A 10 -14.45 -7.26 4.59
CA ALA A 10 -15.65 -6.47 4.33
C ALA A 10 -15.40 -5.34 3.31
N VAL A 11 -14.23 -4.68 3.40
CA VAL A 11 -13.83 -3.65 2.42
C VAL A 11 -13.59 -4.26 1.04
N VAL A 12 -12.95 -5.43 0.93
CA VAL A 12 -12.85 -6.17 -0.35
C VAL A 12 -14.23 -6.47 -0.92
N GLY A 13 -15.20 -6.84 -0.08
CA GLY A 13 -16.58 -7.10 -0.47
C GLY A 13 -17.29 -5.90 -1.12
N LEU A 14 -16.91 -4.66 -0.76
CA LEU A 14 -17.45 -3.45 -1.40
C LEU A 14 -17.03 -3.34 -2.88
N PHE A 15 -15.94 -3.99 -3.26
CA PHE A 15 -15.42 -4.02 -4.63
C PHE A 15 -15.82 -5.30 -5.40
N GLU A 16 -16.80 -6.07 -4.91
CA GLU A 16 -17.24 -7.32 -5.57
C GLU A 16 -17.61 -7.10 -7.05
N GLY A 17 -18.19 -5.93 -7.39
CA GLY A 17 -18.48 -5.57 -8.78
C GLY A 17 -17.24 -5.54 -9.66
N VAL A 18 -16.16 -4.92 -9.16
CA VAL A 18 -14.86 -4.83 -9.86
C VAL A 18 -14.24 -6.22 -10.06
N VAL A 19 -14.31 -7.05 -9.01
CA VAL A 19 -13.80 -8.43 -9.03
C VAL A 19 -14.58 -9.29 -10.04
N LYS A 20 -15.90 -9.12 -10.15
CA LYS A 20 -16.71 -9.86 -11.11
C LYS A 20 -16.42 -9.50 -12.57
N GLU A 21 -16.16 -8.23 -12.84
CA GLU A 21 -15.84 -7.77 -14.20
C GLU A 21 -14.39 -8.11 -14.60
N LEU A 22 -13.46 -8.08 -13.64
CA LEU A 22 -12.03 -8.35 -13.87
C LEU A 22 -11.46 -9.31 -12.81
N PRO A 23 -11.77 -10.61 -12.86
CA PRO A 23 -11.25 -11.59 -11.90
C PRO A 23 -9.72 -11.63 -11.81
N LEU A 24 -9.04 -11.26 -12.91
CA LEU A 24 -7.59 -11.25 -13.02
C LEU A 24 -6.90 -10.38 -11.96
N ILE A 25 -7.54 -9.28 -11.54
CA ILE A 25 -6.95 -8.38 -10.55
C ILE A 25 -6.76 -9.03 -9.17
N VAL A 26 -7.59 -10.02 -8.83
CA VAL A 26 -7.47 -10.73 -7.53
C VAL A 26 -6.11 -11.44 -7.40
N CYS A 27 -5.55 -11.91 -8.52
CA CYS A 27 -4.26 -12.60 -8.53
C CYS A 27 -3.10 -11.74 -8.00
N PHE A 28 -3.19 -10.42 -8.16
CA PHE A 28 -2.13 -9.49 -7.76
C PHE A 28 -2.38 -8.79 -6.42
N GLN A 29 -3.54 -9.02 -5.79
CA GLN A 29 -3.88 -8.43 -4.50
C GLN A 29 -2.81 -8.70 -3.44
N SER A 30 -2.38 -9.96 -3.29
CA SER A 30 -1.38 -10.36 -2.29
C SER A 30 -0.03 -9.68 -2.52
N LEU A 31 0.36 -9.43 -3.78
CA LEU A 31 1.58 -8.70 -4.11
C LEU A 31 1.52 -7.27 -3.57
N ILE A 32 0.40 -6.58 -3.80
CA ILE A 32 0.24 -5.17 -3.41
C ILE A 32 0.15 -5.04 -1.88
N LEU A 33 -0.65 -5.88 -1.22
CA LEU A 33 -0.79 -5.86 0.24
C LEU A 33 0.55 -6.19 0.92
N GLY A 34 1.24 -7.23 0.45
CA GLY A 34 2.54 -7.62 1.00
C GLY A 34 3.61 -6.53 0.89
N MET A 35 3.72 -5.86 -0.25
CA MET A 35 4.69 -4.78 -0.45
C MET A 35 4.33 -3.54 0.37
N ALA A 36 3.07 -3.15 0.41
CA ALA A 36 2.58 -2.05 1.23
C ALA A 36 2.83 -2.31 2.72
N GLY A 37 2.51 -3.52 3.21
CA GLY A 37 2.74 -3.95 4.59
C GLY A 37 4.23 -3.90 4.98
N ASN A 38 5.12 -4.35 4.09
CA ASN A 38 6.56 -4.31 4.33
C ASN A 38 7.07 -2.87 4.48
N VAL A 39 6.66 -1.96 3.62
CA VAL A 39 7.07 -0.54 3.71
C VAL A 39 6.52 0.11 4.97
N GLY A 40 5.25 -0.14 5.31
CA GLY A 40 4.64 0.42 6.51
C GLY A 40 5.31 -0.05 7.79
N THR A 41 5.67 -1.34 7.89
CA THR A 41 6.38 -1.86 9.06
C THR A 41 7.82 -1.38 9.13
N GLN A 42 8.50 -1.17 8.01
CA GLN A 42 9.82 -0.54 7.98
C GLN A 42 9.77 0.91 8.46
N SER A 43 8.85 1.71 7.94
CA SER A 43 8.66 3.10 8.35
C SER A 43 8.28 3.21 9.83
N LEU A 44 7.42 2.30 10.33
CA LEU A 44 7.10 2.17 11.75
C LEU A 44 8.36 1.95 12.59
N ALA A 45 9.19 0.95 12.24
CA ALA A 45 10.37 0.60 13.00
C ALA A 45 11.39 1.75 13.07
N VAL A 46 11.62 2.43 11.94
CA VAL A 46 12.51 3.59 11.87
C VAL A 46 11.96 4.75 12.70
N THR A 47 10.64 4.98 12.66
CA THR A 47 9.99 6.07 13.39
C THR A 47 10.03 5.84 14.91
N VAL A 48 9.68 4.63 15.37
CA VAL A 48 9.72 4.28 16.80
C VAL A 48 11.15 4.44 17.34
N ARG A 49 12.14 4.03 16.56
CA ARG A 49 13.54 4.24 16.93
C ARG A 49 13.91 5.71 17.03
N ALA A 50 13.55 6.52 16.03
CA ALA A 50 13.86 7.96 16.03
C ALA A 50 13.17 8.70 17.20
N ILE A 51 11.97 8.25 17.62
CA ILE A 51 11.29 8.73 18.83
C ILE A 51 12.10 8.35 20.08
N SER A 52 12.53 7.09 20.18
CA SER A 52 13.29 6.60 21.35
C SER A 52 14.66 7.26 21.50
N ASP A 53 15.26 7.69 20.39
CA ASP A 53 16.57 8.37 20.36
C ASP A 53 16.43 9.92 20.52
N ASP A 54 15.23 10.44 20.85
CA ASP A 54 14.90 11.87 21.00
C ASP A 54 15.25 12.75 19.78
N GLU A 55 15.32 12.14 18.60
CA GLU A 55 15.66 12.85 17.35
C GLU A 55 14.50 13.77 16.85
N LEU A 56 13.28 13.52 17.30
CA LEU A 56 12.05 14.11 16.77
C LEU A 56 11.46 15.22 17.64
N GLU A 57 12.27 15.85 18.49
CA GLU A 57 11.84 16.97 19.32
C GLU A 57 11.35 18.17 18.49
N GLY A 58 10.08 18.51 18.68
CA GLY A 58 9.42 19.66 18.06
C GLY A 58 8.69 19.33 16.73
N ALA A 59 7.53 19.97 16.56
CA ALA A 59 6.59 19.72 15.46
C ALA A 59 7.22 19.82 14.05
N LYS A 60 8.19 20.71 13.86
CA LYS A 60 8.85 20.90 12.56
C LYS A 60 9.73 19.70 12.19
N LYS A 61 10.45 19.12 13.16
CA LYS A 61 11.27 17.93 12.94
C LYS A 61 10.39 16.72 12.66
N SER A 62 9.34 16.52 13.46
CA SER A 62 8.38 15.43 13.29
C SER A 62 7.73 15.46 11.92
N PHE A 63 7.26 16.62 11.46
CA PHE A 63 6.66 16.75 10.12
C PHE A 63 7.67 16.51 9.00
N GLY A 64 8.88 17.04 9.14
CA GLY A 64 9.97 16.81 8.19
C GLY A 64 10.33 15.34 8.06
N PHE A 65 10.29 14.60 9.17
CA PHE A 65 10.55 13.15 9.19
C PHE A 65 9.44 12.36 8.49
N ILE A 66 8.17 12.62 8.78
CA ILE A 66 7.03 12.01 8.07
C ILE A 66 7.17 12.23 6.55
N PHE A 67 7.49 13.44 6.15
CA PHE A 67 7.66 13.77 4.73
C PHE A 67 8.83 13.01 4.09
N LYS A 68 9.95 12.86 4.83
CA LYS A 68 11.12 12.06 4.39
C LYS A 68 10.72 10.60 4.18
N GLU A 69 10.08 9.98 5.18
CA GLU A 69 9.64 8.58 5.09
C GLU A 69 8.64 8.36 3.95
N THR A 70 7.69 9.27 3.78
CA THR A 70 6.73 9.24 2.67
C THR A 70 7.43 9.32 1.30
N ARG A 71 8.44 10.18 1.16
CA ARG A 71 9.22 10.28 -0.10
C ARG A 71 10.02 9.02 -0.37
N VAL A 72 10.64 8.42 0.65
CA VAL A 72 11.37 7.15 0.51
C VAL A 72 10.41 6.05 0.07
N ALA A 73 9.24 5.96 0.70
CA ALA A 73 8.20 5.01 0.35
C ALA A 73 7.67 5.21 -1.09
N LEU A 74 7.49 6.47 -1.51
CA LEU A 74 7.08 6.81 -2.88
C LEU A 74 8.14 6.37 -3.90
N LEU A 75 9.43 6.64 -3.63
CA LEU A 75 10.52 6.22 -4.52
C LEU A 75 10.61 4.70 -4.63
N ASN A 76 10.51 3.98 -3.51
CA ASN A 76 10.46 2.52 -3.49
C ASN A 76 9.24 2.00 -4.26
N GLY A 77 8.06 2.61 -4.04
CA GLY A 77 6.83 2.27 -4.73
C GLY A 77 6.92 2.49 -6.23
N PHE A 78 7.55 3.58 -6.66
CA PHE A 78 7.77 3.86 -8.08
C PHE A 78 8.71 2.83 -8.72
N LEU A 79 9.85 2.52 -8.09
CA LEU A 79 10.81 1.54 -8.61
C LEU A 79 10.20 0.13 -8.67
N ILE A 80 9.55 -0.31 -7.59
CA ILE A 80 8.91 -1.64 -7.55
C ILE A 80 7.70 -1.67 -8.50
N GLY A 81 6.93 -0.59 -8.59
CA GLY A 81 5.83 -0.45 -9.52
C GLY A 81 6.27 -0.57 -10.98
N LEU A 82 7.42 0.04 -11.34
CA LEU A 82 8.00 -0.07 -12.68
C LEU A 82 8.46 -1.51 -12.98
N VAL A 83 9.15 -2.14 -12.03
CA VAL A 83 9.56 -3.55 -12.16
C VAL A 83 8.33 -4.45 -12.28
N SER A 84 7.30 -4.24 -11.46
CA SER A 84 6.05 -4.98 -11.53
C SER A 84 5.33 -4.78 -12.84
N PHE A 85 5.31 -3.58 -13.40
CA PHE A 85 4.75 -3.32 -14.72
C PHE A 85 5.38 -4.21 -15.79
N ILE A 86 6.70 -4.31 -15.79
CA ILE A 86 7.44 -5.13 -16.77
C ILE A 86 7.18 -6.62 -16.51
N VAL A 87 7.36 -7.08 -15.26
CA VAL A 87 7.28 -8.51 -14.91
C VAL A 87 5.85 -9.05 -15.05
N VAL A 88 4.85 -8.32 -14.51
CA VAL A 88 3.43 -8.72 -14.60
C VAL A 88 2.95 -8.64 -16.05
N GLY A 89 3.33 -7.59 -16.80
CA GLY A 89 2.99 -7.46 -18.20
C GLY A 89 3.55 -8.61 -19.04
N ALA A 90 4.84 -8.94 -18.86
CA ALA A 90 5.47 -10.07 -19.53
C ALA A 90 4.82 -11.41 -19.13
N TYR A 91 4.53 -11.61 -17.85
CA TYR A 91 3.85 -12.81 -17.35
C TYR A 91 2.48 -13.01 -18.01
N LEU A 92 1.66 -11.97 -18.04
CA LEU A 92 0.31 -12.02 -18.61
C LEU A 92 0.33 -12.20 -20.14
N ALA A 93 1.24 -11.53 -20.84
CA ALA A 93 1.34 -11.61 -22.30
C ALA A 93 1.90 -12.96 -22.75
N LEU A 94 2.91 -13.52 -22.05
CA LEU A 94 3.61 -14.73 -22.49
C LEU A 94 2.97 -16.01 -21.96
N LEU A 95 2.47 -16.00 -20.73
CA LEU A 95 1.99 -17.19 -20.01
C LEU A 95 0.49 -17.15 -19.70
N GLY A 96 -0.10 -15.96 -19.61
CA GLY A 96 -1.50 -15.79 -19.23
C GLY A 96 -2.49 -16.00 -20.38
N GLY A 97 -2.04 -16.02 -21.63
CA GLY A 97 -2.92 -16.16 -22.81
C GLY A 97 -3.92 -15.00 -22.99
N HIS A 98 -3.66 -13.86 -22.36
CA HIS A 98 -4.48 -12.66 -22.46
C HIS A 98 -4.05 -11.78 -23.63
N SER A 99 -4.94 -10.92 -24.11
CA SER A 99 -4.59 -9.92 -25.13
C SER A 99 -3.50 -8.98 -24.60
N GLU A 100 -2.64 -8.48 -25.50
CA GLU A 100 -1.58 -7.54 -25.13
C GLU A 100 -2.14 -6.30 -24.44
N ALA A 101 -3.25 -5.74 -24.94
CA ALA A 101 -3.90 -4.58 -24.35
C ALA A 101 -4.33 -4.82 -22.89
N LEU A 102 -4.98 -5.97 -22.60
CA LEU A 102 -5.38 -6.32 -21.25
C LEU A 102 -4.17 -6.56 -20.33
N SER A 103 -3.13 -7.22 -20.85
CA SER A 103 -1.90 -7.50 -20.10
C SER A 103 -1.19 -6.22 -19.67
N PHE A 104 -1.01 -5.26 -20.57
CA PHE A 104 -0.36 -3.99 -20.28
C PHE A 104 -1.23 -3.08 -19.42
N SER A 105 -2.54 -3.02 -19.64
CA SER A 105 -3.45 -2.23 -18.82
C SER A 105 -3.51 -2.75 -17.37
N THR A 106 -3.58 -4.07 -17.19
CA THR A 106 -3.57 -4.69 -15.86
C THR A 106 -2.23 -4.46 -15.16
N SER A 107 -1.11 -4.66 -15.87
CA SER A 107 0.22 -4.43 -15.26
C SER A 107 0.47 -2.97 -14.90
N ALA A 108 -0.02 -2.02 -15.70
CA ALA A 108 0.04 -0.59 -15.38
C ALA A 108 -0.79 -0.25 -14.13
N CYS A 109 -1.97 -0.83 -14.01
CA CYS A 109 -2.82 -0.70 -12.83
C CYS A 109 -2.11 -1.25 -11.57
N VAL A 110 -1.52 -2.45 -11.65
CA VAL A 110 -0.75 -3.05 -10.55
C VAL A 110 0.44 -2.18 -10.16
N GLY A 111 1.21 -1.68 -11.14
CA GLY A 111 2.35 -0.80 -10.89
C GLY A 111 1.95 0.52 -10.23
N ALA A 112 0.89 1.16 -10.71
CA ALA A 112 0.36 2.37 -10.11
C ALA A 112 -0.16 2.11 -8.67
N ALA A 113 -0.90 1.02 -8.47
CA ALA A 113 -1.42 0.64 -7.16
C ALA A 113 -0.29 0.39 -6.14
N LEU A 114 0.80 -0.27 -6.55
CA LEU A 114 2.00 -0.43 -5.71
C LEU A 114 2.59 0.92 -5.30
N CYS A 115 2.74 1.84 -6.25
CA CYS A 115 3.28 3.16 -5.97
C CYS A 115 2.43 3.91 -4.92
N PHE A 116 1.11 3.96 -5.11
CA PHE A 116 0.19 4.63 -4.18
C PHE A 116 0.09 3.91 -2.83
N ALA A 117 -0.06 2.59 -2.82
CA ALA A 117 -0.20 1.82 -1.58
C ALA A 117 1.07 1.93 -0.72
N MET A 118 2.25 1.83 -1.31
CA MET A 118 3.53 1.95 -0.59
C MET A 118 3.74 3.38 -0.06
N MET A 119 3.40 4.42 -0.84
CA MET A 119 3.46 5.81 -0.38
C MET A 119 2.57 6.03 0.86
N ILE A 120 1.32 5.58 0.80
CA ILE A 120 0.37 5.71 1.92
C ILE A 120 0.88 4.89 3.13
N SER A 121 1.41 3.69 2.91
CA SER A 121 1.96 2.84 3.97
C SER A 121 3.16 3.48 4.66
N GLY A 122 4.07 4.11 3.92
CA GLY A 122 5.18 4.85 4.51
C GLY A 122 4.73 6.04 5.34
N PHE A 123 3.73 6.78 4.84
CA PHE A 123 3.10 7.87 5.58
C PHE A 123 2.46 7.38 6.89
N THR A 124 1.60 6.36 6.84
CA THR A 124 0.90 5.83 8.01
C THR A 124 1.85 5.20 9.00
N GLY A 125 2.88 4.47 8.52
CA GLY A 125 3.94 3.89 9.34
C GLY A 125 4.73 4.92 10.14
N ALA A 126 4.91 6.14 9.62
CA ALA A 126 5.54 7.23 10.35
C ALA A 126 4.54 8.06 11.19
N ALA A 127 3.37 8.36 10.66
CA ALA A 127 2.43 9.27 11.30
C ALA A 127 1.75 8.67 12.55
N ILE A 128 1.40 7.37 12.51
CA ILE A 128 0.67 6.73 13.62
C ILE A 128 1.49 6.66 14.91
N PRO A 129 2.76 6.20 14.93
CA PRO A 129 3.54 6.18 16.16
C PRO A 129 3.81 7.58 16.69
N MET A 130 4.03 8.57 15.85
CA MET A 130 4.17 9.97 16.27
C MET A 130 2.89 10.54 16.88
N PHE A 131 1.74 10.14 16.35
CA PHE A 131 0.45 10.53 16.93
C PHE A 131 0.28 9.92 18.33
N PHE A 132 0.66 8.65 18.53
CA PHE A 132 0.58 7.99 19.83
C PHE A 132 1.49 8.66 20.87
N GLU A 133 2.74 8.94 20.49
CA GLU A 133 3.65 9.72 21.33
C GLU A 133 3.04 11.05 21.77
N LYS A 134 2.46 11.79 20.83
CA LYS A 134 1.87 13.11 21.11
C LYS A 134 0.71 13.06 22.09
N ILE A 135 -0.05 11.98 22.14
CA ILE A 135 -1.16 11.80 23.10
C ILE A 135 -0.73 11.06 24.38
N GLY A 136 0.58 10.83 24.57
CA GLY A 136 1.14 10.19 25.76
C GLY A 136 0.95 8.68 25.81
N ILE A 137 0.71 8.03 24.65
CA ILE A 137 0.66 6.57 24.50
C ILE A 137 2.01 6.11 23.97
N ASP A 138 2.52 5.00 24.52
CA ASP A 138 3.75 4.39 24.04
C ASP A 138 3.67 4.12 22.52
N PRO A 139 4.56 4.70 21.69
CA PRO A 139 4.59 4.49 20.24
C PRO A 139 4.71 3.01 19.84
N ALA A 140 5.30 2.16 20.68
CA ALA A 140 5.40 0.72 20.45
C ALA A 140 4.04 0.01 20.45
N VAL A 141 3.00 0.63 20.99
CA VAL A 141 1.60 0.14 20.91
C VAL A 141 1.08 0.23 19.49
N ALA A 142 1.63 1.14 18.64
CA ALA A 142 1.41 1.15 17.20
C ALA A 142 2.01 -0.09 16.53
N SER A 143 1.86 -1.24 17.19
CA SER A 143 2.49 -2.53 16.85
C SER A 143 2.20 -2.96 15.42
N GLY A 144 3.06 -3.83 14.89
CA GLY A 144 2.94 -4.39 13.55
C GLY A 144 1.50 -4.75 13.13
N PRO A 145 0.71 -5.44 13.97
CA PRO A 145 -0.66 -5.81 13.62
C PRO A 145 -1.61 -4.65 13.32
N LEU A 146 -1.52 -3.55 14.05
CA LEU A 146 -2.36 -2.37 13.81
C LEU A 146 -1.95 -1.71 12.48
N ILE A 147 -0.65 -1.45 12.33
CA ILE A 147 -0.11 -0.84 11.11
C ILE A 147 -0.39 -1.72 9.89
N THR A 148 -0.18 -3.04 9.99
CA THR A 148 -0.46 -3.96 8.88
C THR A 148 -1.92 -3.89 8.47
N THR A 149 -2.86 -3.88 9.42
CA THR A 149 -4.29 -3.77 9.08
C THR A 149 -4.65 -2.45 8.41
N VAL A 150 -4.12 -1.34 8.92
CA VAL A 150 -4.33 -0.03 8.29
C VAL A 150 -3.76 -0.03 6.87
N ASN A 151 -2.56 -0.56 6.69
CA ASN A 151 -1.92 -0.66 5.39
C ASN A 151 -2.69 -1.56 4.43
N ASP A 152 -3.20 -2.70 4.90
CA ASP A 152 -4.02 -3.61 4.09
C ASP A 152 -5.30 -2.94 3.63
N LEU A 153 -6.00 -2.22 4.52
CA LEU A 153 -7.18 -1.44 4.16
C LEU A 153 -6.88 -0.40 3.09
N MET A 154 -5.82 0.38 3.29
CA MET A 154 -5.41 1.42 2.35
C MET A 154 -4.96 0.82 1.01
N ALA A 155 -4.23 -0.30 1.04
CA ALA A 155 -3.79 -1.01 -0.16
C ALA A 155 -4.98 -1.56 -0.96
N VAL A 156 -5.97 -2.17 -0.28
CA VAL A 156 -7.21 -2.67 -0.91
C VAL A 156 -7.97 -1.55 -1.57
N VAL A 157 -8.25 -0.47 -0.85
CA VAL A 157 -8.98 0.69 -1.40
C VAL A 157 -8.24 1.31 -2.58
N SER A 158 -6.92 1.48 -2.46
CA SER A 158 -6.09 2.03 -3.55
C SER A 158 -6.10 1.14 -4.77
N TYR A 159 -5.92 -0.17 -4.59
CA TYR A 159 -5.85 -1.13 -5.69
C TYR A 159 -7.17 -1.28 -6.43
N TYR A 160 -8.22 -1.64 -5.72
CA TYR A 160 -9.53 -1.83 -6.36
C TYR A 160 -10.14 -0.52 -6.85
N GLY A 161 -9.87 0.59 -6.16
CA GLY A 161 -10.25 1.92 -6.61
C GLY A 161 -9.58 2.30 -7.93
N LEU A 162 -8.27 2.05 -8.06
CA LEU A 162 -7.54 2.27 -9.32
C LEU A 162 -7.98 1.28 -10.40
N ALA A 163 -8.22 0.02 -10.06
CA ALA A 163 -8.72 -0.97 -11.02
C ALA A 163 -10.09 -0.56 -11.57
N TRP A 164 -10.99 -0.12 -10.71
CA TRP A 164 -12.29 0.42 -11.12
C TRP A 164 -12.15 1.64 -12.03
N LEU A 165 -11.30 2.57 -11.65
CA LEU A 165 -11.11 3.81 -12.39
C LEU A 165 -10.43 3.57 -13.75
N LEU A 166 -9.32 2.82 -13.77
CA LEU A 166 -8.46 2.69 -14.95
C LEU A 166 -8.92 1.58 -15.89
N LEU A 167 -9.43 0.46 -15.37
CA LEU A 167 -9.73 -0.72 -16.17
C LEU A 167 -11.19 -0.84 -16.53
N ILE A 168 -12.13 -0.29 -15.71
CA ILE A 168 -13.54 -0.37 -15.99
C ILE A 168 -14.06 0.92 -16.62
N ASN A 169 -13.76 2.10 -16.04
CA ASN A 169 -14.28 3.36 -16.58
C ASN A 169 -13.52 3.89 -17.79
N PHE A 170 -12.23 3.57 -17.94
CA PHE A 170 -11.41 3.97 -19.09
C PHE A 170 -11.13 2.80 -20.06
N SER A 171 -11.65 1.58 -19.81
CA SER A 171 -11.59 0.52 -20.79
C SER A 171 -12.51 0.87 -21.98
N PHE A 172 -11.86 1.03 -23.10
CA PHE A 172 -12.43 1.17 -24.41
C PHE A 172 -13.07 -0.13 -24.88
#